data_5cd5ea50a2ccbba8d93108c73632db3c
#
_entry.id   5cd5ea50a2ccbba8d93108c73632db3c
#
_cell.length_a   1.000
_cell.length_b   1.000
_cell.length_c   1.000
_cell.angle_alpha   90.00
_cell.angle_beta   90.00
_cell.angle_gamma   90.00
#
_symmetry.space_group_name_H-M   'P 1'
#
loop_
_entity.id
_entity.type
_entity.pdbx_description
1 polymer ?
#
loop_
_entity_poly.entity_id
_entity_poly.type
_entity_poly.pdbx_seq_one_letter_code
_entity_poly.pdbx_strand_id
1 'polypeptide(L)'
;CKDITGIENLDKVISIDQSPIGRTPRSNPATYTGVFTPIRELFAKLPDAKARGYNAGRFSFNVSGGRCENCGGDGIIKIEMHFLSDVYVPCEVCGGKRYNRETLEVKYKGKSIYDVLEMTGDEACDFFRNVPQIYNKISTLQQVGLGYVKLGQPATTLSGGEAQRVKLATELSKRGTGKTVY
;
A
#
# COMPACT_ATOMS: atom_id res chain seq x y z
N CYS A 1 32.92 6.33 17.21
CA CYS A 1 32.58 5.50 18.36
C CYS A 1 33.61 4.38 18.42
N LYS A 2 34.34 4.21 19.54
CA LYS A 2 35.36 3.16 19.65
C LYS A 2 34.78 1.84 20.13
N ASP A 3 33.68 1.87 20.88
CA ASP A 3 33.00 0.68 21.40
C ASP A 3 31.55 0.99 21.72
N ILE A 4 30.67 -0.02 21.60
CA ILE A 4 29.27 0.02 22.02
C ILE A 4 29.11 -1.10 23.06
N THR A 5 28.75 -0.72 24.29
CA THR A 5 28.46 -1.67 25.40
C THR A 5 26.96 -1.90 25.50
N GLY A 6 26.54 -3.08 26.00
CA GLY A 6 25.12 -3.41 26.18
C GLY A 6 24.45 -4.07 24.97
N ILE A 7 25.21 -4.42 23.93
CA ILE A 7 24.67 -5.09 22.71
C ILE A 7 24.05 -6.44 23.07
N GLU A 8 24.55 -7.10 24.10
CA GLU A 8 24.04 -8.38 24.63
C GLU A 8 22.61 -8.30 25.16
N ASN A 9 22.10 -7.09 25.44
CA ASN A 9 20.73 -6.86 25.90
C ASN A 9 19.74 -6.63 24.73
N LEU A 10 20.23 -6.62 23.47
CA LEU A 10 19.44 -6.37 22.29
C LEU A 10 19.21 -7.67 21.51
N ASP A 11 17.97 -7.91 21.12
CA ASP A 11 17.63 -9.05 20.25
C ASP A 11 17.82 -8.71 18.77
N LYS A 12 17.62 -7.43 18.39
CA LYS A 12 17.65 -7.02 16.99
C LYS A 12 17.99 -5.54 16.82
N VAL A 13 18.79 -5.27 15.80
CA VAL A 13 19.04 -3.92 15.28
C VAL A 13 18.49 -3.84 13.87
N ILE A 14 17.66 -2.83 13.60
CA ILE A 14 17.05 -2.59 12.28
C ILE A 14 17.51 -1.23 11.77
N SER A 15 18.27 -1.24 10.69
CA SER A 15 18.65 -0.01 9.99
C SER A 15 17.54 0.42 9.06
N ILE A 16 17.07 1.66 9.21
CA ILE A 16 16.03 2.27 8.39
C ILE A 16 16.60 3.48 7.68
N ASP A 17 16.76 3.35 6.37
CA ASP A 17 17.32 4.38 5.50
C ASP A 17 16.23 5.08 4.66
N GLN A 18 16.63 6.10 3.89
CA GLN A 18 15.75 6.88 3.02
C GLN A 18 15.63 6.31 1.60
N SER A 19 16.12 5.10 1.35
CA SER A 19 15.95 4.46 0.05
C SER A 19 14.47 4.21 -0.26
N PRO A 20 14.06 4.27 -1.54
CA PRO A 20 12.67 4.06 -1.92
C PRO A 20 12.11 2.72 -1.44
N ILE A 21 10.83 2.68 -1.07
CA ILE A 21 10.11 1.45 -0.70
C ILE A 21 9.75 0.57 -1.92
N GLY A 22 10.06 1.03 -3.10
CA GLY A 22 9.90 0.32 -4.38
C GLY A 22 10.20 1.21 -5.56
N ARG A 23 10.41 0.59 -6.72
CA ARG A 23 10.82 1.27 -7.96
C ARG A 23 9.76 1.28 -9.05
N THR A 24 8.59 0.71 -8.77
CA THR A 24 7.49 0.60 -9.75
C THR A 24 6.26 1.37 -9.28
N PRO A 25 5.38 1.79 -10.19
CA PRO A 25 4.12 2.46 -9.84
C PRO A 25 3.19 1.61 -8.96
N ARG A 26 3.40 0.28 -8.93
CA ARG A 26 2.63 -0.68 -8.12
C ARG A 26 3.10 -0.76 -6.67
N SER A 27 4.32 -0.30 -6.38
CA SER A 27 4.80 -0.19 -5.01
C SER A 27 4.17 1.04 -4.34
N ASN A 28 3.55 0.85 -3.18
CA ASN A 28 2.87 1.91 -2.43
C ASN A 28 2.85 1.59 -0.93
N PRO A 29 2.45 2.52 -0.05
CA PRO A 29 2.37 2.29 1.38
C PRO A 29 1.51 1.07 1.76
N ALA A 30 0.37 0.85 1.10
CA ALA A 30 -0.51 -0.28 1.42
C ALA A 30 0.14 -1.64 1.13
N THR A 31 0.89 -1.76 0.03
CA THR A 31 1.59 -3.00 -0.32
C THR A 31 2.80 -3.22 0.57
N TYR A 32 3.56 -2.17 0.86
CA TYR A 32 4.78 -2.27 1.67
C TYR A 32 4.50 -2.63 3.13
N THR A 33 3.50 -2.01 3.76
CA THR A 33 3.07 -2.34 5.13
C THR A 33 2.35 -3.67 5.24
N GLY A 34 1.99 -4.26 4.10
CA GLY A 34 1.22 -5.50 4.04
C GLY A 34 -0.25 -5.33 4.45
N VAL A 35 -0.76 -4.10 4.59
CA VAL A 35 -2.19 -3.87 4.90
C VAL A 35 -3.09 -4.17 3.71
N PHE A 36 -2.56 -4.13 2.49
CA PHE A 36 -3.35 -4.43 1.30
C PHE A 36 -3.86 -5.87 1.25
N THR A 37 -3.15 -6.83 1.86
CA THR A 37 -3.60 -8.23 1.92
C THR A 37 -4.91 -8.39 2.69
N PRO A 38 -5.04 -7.99 3.97
CA PRO A 38 -6.32 -8.08 4.68
C PRO A 38 -7.42 -7.20 4.06
N ILE A 39 -7.09 -6.09 3.39
CA ILE A 39 -8.08 -5.30 2.63
C ILE A 39 -8.66 -6.15 1.48
N ARG A 40 -7.84 -6.80 0.67
CA ARG A 40 -8.30 -7.66 -0.43
C ARG A 40 -9.12 -8.86 0.07
N GLU A 41 -8.73 -9.45 1.19
CA GLU A 41 -9.47 -10.53 1.85
C GLU A 41 -10.84 -10.07 2.35
N LEU A 42 -10.94 -8.84 2.87
CA LEU A 42 -12.20 -8.23 3.27
C LEU A 42 -13.14 -8.08 2.06
N PHE A 43 -12.62 -7.53 0.95
CA PHE A 43 -13.41 -7.37 -0.27
C PHE A 43 -13.88 -8.72 -0.84
N ALA A 44 -13.06 -9.76 -0.81
CA ALA A 44 -13.42 -11.10 -1.26
C ALA A 44 -14.53 -11.76 -0.40
N LYS A 45 -14.68 -11.33 0.86
CA LYS A 45 -15.73 -11.84 1.76
C LYS A 45 -17.08 -11.14 1.58
N LEU A 46 -17.14 -10.05 0.82
CA LEU A 46 -18.39 -9.33 0.58
C LEU A 46 -19.39 -10.19 -0.21
N PRO A 47 -20.71 -10.04 0.04
CA PRO A 47 -21.75 -10.79 -0.65
C PRO A 47 -21.64 -10.71 -2.18
N ASP A 48 -21.43 -9.51 -2.72
CA ASP A 48 -21.30 -9.28 -4.16
C ASP A 48 -20.07 -9.99 -4.75
N ALA A 49 -18.94 -9.99 -4.04
CA ALA A 49 -17.74 -10.69 -4.48
C ALA A 49 -17.96 -12.21 -4.46
N LYS A 50 -18.58 -12.74 -3.42
CA LYS A 50 -18.92 -14.17 -3.32
C LYS A 50 -19.89 -14.61 -4.40
N ALA A 51 -20.94 -13.83 -4.67
CA ALA A 51 -21.92 -14.12 -5.72
C ALA A 51 -21.28 -14.19 -7.11
N ARG A 52 -20.21 -13.41 -7.33
CA ARG A 52 -19.44 -13.38 -8.60
C ARG A 52 -18.27 -14.38 -8.61
N GLY A 53 -18.04 -15.13 -7.54
CA GLY A 53 -16.90 -16.06 -7.41
C GLY A 53 -15.54 -15.33 -7.31
N TYR A 54 -15.50 -14.10 -6.83
CA TYR A 54 -14.27 -13.32 -6.73
C TYR A 54 -13.51 -13.67 -5.45
N ASN A 55 -12.26 -14.08 -5.62
CA ASN A 55 -11.31 -14.29 -4.52
C ASN A 55 -10.44 -13.04 -4.27
N ALA A 56 -9.55 -13.09 -3.29
CA ALA A 56 -8.66 -11.97 -2.95
C ALA A 56 -7.70 -11.57 -4.10
N GLY A 57 -7.39 -12.50 -5.02
CA GLY A 57 -6.60 -12.24 -6.22
C GLY A 57 -7.29 -11.26 -7.17
N ARG A 58 -8.62 -11.31 -7.25
CA ARG A 58 -9.42 -10.38 -8.07
C ARG A 58 -9.18 -8.91 -7.71
N PHE A 59 -8.94 -8.63 -6.44
CA PHE A 59 -8.69 -7.29 -5.91
C PHE A 59 -7.20 -6.91 -5.87
N SER A 60 -6.34 -7.71 -6.52
CA SER A 60 -4.92 -7.39 -6.70
C SER A 60 -4.68 -6.73 -8.06
N PHE A 61 -4.00 -5.60 -8.08
CA PHE A 61 -3.54 -4.99 -9.32
C PHE A 61 -2.26 -5.64 -9.89
N ASN A 62 -1.66 -6.60 -9.17
CA ASN A 62 -0.47 -7.34 -9.61
C ASN A 62 -0.81 -8.63 -10.36
N VAL A 63 -2.05 -9.11 -10.27
CA VAL A 63 -2.49 -10.39 -10.85
C VAL A 63 -3.56 -10.11 -11.90
N SER A 64 -3.55 -10.87 -12.99
CA SER A 64 -4.60 -10.81 -14.02
C SER A 64 -5.97 -11.20 -13.47
N GLY A 65 -7.01 -10.78 -14.16
CA GLY A 65 -8.41 -11.09 -13.84
C GLY A 65 -9.19 -9.90 -13.28
N GLY A 66 -8.63 -9.13 -12.34
CA GLY A 66 -9.30 -7.95 -11.76
C GLY A 66 -8.65 -6.62 -12.12
N ARG A 67 -7.38 -6.63 -12.50
CA ARG A 67 -6.65 -5.43 -12.92
C ARG A 67 -7.07 -4.98 -14.33
N CYS A 68 -6.79 -3.73 -14.64
CA CYS A 68 -6.85 -3.24 -16.01
C CYS A 68 -5.70 -3.88 -16.81
N GLU A 69 -6.02 -4.66 -17.83
CA GLU A 69 -5.00 -5.34 -18.63
C GLU A 69 -4.26 -4.37 -19.57
N ASN A 70 -4.86 -3.22 -19.94
CA ASN A 70 -4.21 -2.22 -20.77
C ASN A 70 -2.98 -1.60 -20.11
N CYS A 71 -3.05 -1.27 -18.81
CA CYS A 71 -1.90 -0.75 -18.05
C CYS A 71 -1.26 -1.80 -17.13
N GLY A 72 -1.70 -3.05 -17.18
CA GLY A 72 -1.20 -4.11 -16.31
C GLY A 72 -1.38 -3.85 -14.80
N GLY A 73 -2.30 -2.95 -14.42
CA GLY A 73 -2.54 -2.55 -13.02
C GLY A 73 -1.70 -1.35 -12.55
N ASP A 74 -0.89 -0.74 -13.43
CA ASP A 74 -0.08 0.44 -13.07
C ASP A 74 -0.94 1.71 -12.92
N GLY A 75 -2.10 1.78 -13.59
CA GLY A 75 -2.96 2.96 -13.64
C GLY A 75 -2.43 4.04 -14.57
N ILE A 76 -1.19 3.93 -15.01
CA ILE A 76 -0.50 4.85 -15.91
C ILE A 76 0.12 4.09 -17.06
N ILE A 77 0.36 4.78 -18.17
CA ILE A 77 1.09 4.30 -19.33
C ILE A 77 2.38 5.10 -19.44
N LYS A 78 3.49 4.39 -19.57
CA LYS A 78 4.79 4.97 -19.86
C LYS A 78 4.90 5.23 -21.37
N ILE A 79 5.16 6.47 -21.74
CA ILE A 79 5.49 6.86 -23.12
C ILE A 79 6.99 7.08 -23.18
N GLU A 80 7.69 6.20 -23.89
CA GLU A 80 9.14 6.30 -24.07
C GLU A 80 9.46 7.35 -25.13
N MET A 81 10.31 8.31 -24.79
CA MET A 81 10.77 9.35 -25.68
C MET A 81 12.27 9.20 -25.91
N HIS A 82 12.68 8.90 -27.16
CA HIS A 82 14.06 8.55 -27.51
C HIS A 82 15.13 9.55 -27.09
N PHE A 83 14.82 10.84 -26.92
CA PHE A 83 15.78 11.90 -26.57
C PHE A 83 15.38 12.75 -25.36
N LEU A 84 14.24 12.43 -24.73
CA LEU A 84 13.69 13.14 -23.58
C LEU A 84 13.39 12.16 -22.47
N SER A 85 13.14 12.66 -21.26
CA SER A 85 12.68 11.83 -20.15
C SER A 85 11.33 11.21 -20.47
N ASP A 86 11.14 9.95 -20.05
CA ASP A 86 9.88 9.23 -20.20
C ASP A 86 8.72 10.02 -19.58
N VAL A 87 7.59 10.02 -20.27
CA VAL A 87 6.36 10.67 -19.81
C VAL A 87 5.38 9.62 -19.32
N TYR A 88 4.77 9.84 -18.17
CA TYR A 88 3.75 8.98 -17.61
C TYR A 88 2.39 9.65 -17.70
N VAL A 89 1.44 9.00 -18.38
CA VAL A 89 0.07 9.50 -18.54
C VAL A 89 -0.92 8.53 -17.88
N PRO A 90 -2.06 9.01 -17.33
CA PRO A 90 -3.11 8.13 -16.84
C PRO A 90 -3.59 7.17 -17.94
N CYS A 91 -3.83 5.92 -17.59
CA CYS A 91 -4.40 4.94 -18.51
C CYS A 91 -5.83 5.34 -18.87
N GLU A 92 -6.09 5.60 -20.14
CA GLU A 92 -7.41 6.03 -20.62
C GLU A 92 -8.50 4.96 -20.42
N VAL A 93 -8.14 3.68 -20.52
CA VAL A 93 -9.08 2.55 -20.38
C VAL A 93 -9.65 2.46 -18.96
N CYS A 94 -8.81 2.58 -17.94
CA CYS A 94 -9.27 2.53 -16.55
C CYS A 94 -9.37 3.91 -15.87
N GLY A 95 -9.03 4.99 -16.56
CA GLY A 95 -9.00 6.34 -15.99
C GLY A 95 -8.07 6.46 -14.78
N GLY A 96 -6.94 5.77 -14.79
CA GLY A 96 -5.99 5.73 -13.68
C GLY A 96 -6.34 4.77 -12.54
N LYS A 97 -7.50 4.10 -12.59
CA LYS A 97 -8.05 3.32 -11.47
C LYS A 97 -7.43 1.94 -11.24
N ARG A 98 -6.51 1.48 -12.10
CA ARG A 98 -5.76 0.22 -11.99
C ARG A 98 -6.58 -1.06 -12.21
N TYR A 99 -7.90 -1.04 -12.07
CA TYR A 99 -8.80 -2.18 -12.12
C TYR A 99 -9.76 -2.11 -13.30
N ASN A 100 -10.30 -3.27 -13.68
CA ASN A 100 -11.42 -3.32 -14.60
C ASN A 100 -12.73 -2.88 -13.91
N ARG A 101 -13.74 -2.57 -14.71
CA ARG A 101 -15.03 -2.04 -14.25
C ARG A 101 -15.73 -2.98 -13.27
N GLU A 102 -15.76 -4.27 -13.60
CA GLU A 102 -16.46 -5.30 -12.81
C GLU A 102 -15.88 -5.44 -11.40
N THR A 103 -14.57 -5.32 -11.24
CA THR A 103 -13.92 -5.33 -9.93
C THR A 103 -14.29 -4.09 -9.10
N LEU A 104 -14.41 -2.92 -9.75
CA LEU A 104 -14.76 -1.66 -9.09
C LEU A 104 -16.24 -1.58 -8.69
N GLU A 105 -17.10 -2.45 -9.22
CA GLU A 105 -18.51 -2.53 -8.81
C GLU A 105 -18.68 -3.11 -7.40
N VAL A 106 -17.74 -3.95 -6.94
CA VAL A 106 -17.76 -4.48 -5.57
C VAL A 106 -17.38 -3.38 -4.59
N LYS A 107 -18.27 -3.08 -3.63
CA LYS A 107 -18.08 -1.97 -2.69
C LYS A 107 -18.23 -2.40 -1.23
N TYR A 108 -17.33 -1.93 -0.40
CA TYR A 108 -17.42 -2.00 1.05
C TYR A 108 -17.77 -0.62 1.60
N LYS A 109 -18.88 -0.49 2.32
CA LYS A 109 -19.41 0.80 2.81
C LYS A 109 -19.47 1.88 1.71
N GLY A 110 -19.88 1.51 0.50
CA GLY A 110 -20.00 2.41 -0.65
C GLY A 110 -18.70 2.75 -1.37
N LYS A 111 -17.54 2.21 -0.94
CA LYS A 111 -16.21 2.46 -1.54
C LYS A 111 -15.69 1.23 -2.26
N SER A 112 -15.19 1.42 -3.48
CA SER A 112 -14.48 0.38 -4.25
C SER A 112 -13.06 0.17 -3.70
N ILE A 113 -12.39 -0.89 -4.16
CA ILE A 113 -10.98 -1.14 -3.80
C ILE A 113 -10.06 0.02 -4.23
N TYR A 114 -10.37 0.68 -5.36
CA TYR A 114 -9.65 1.87 -5.81
C TYR A 114 -9.88 3.06 -4.86
N ASP A 115 -11.12 3.32 -4.47
CA ASP A 115 -11.44 4.41 -3.53
C ASP A 115 -10.70 4.24 -2.21
N VAL A 116 -10.53 2.99 -1.74
CA VAL A 116 -9.74 2.68 -0.54
C VAL A 116 -8.26 3.00 -0.73
N LEU A 117 -7.69 2.72 -1.90
CA LEU A 117 -6.29 3.08 -2.21
C LEU A 117 -6.08 4.60 -2.29
N GLU A 118 -7.11 5.34 -2.67
CA GLU A 118 -7.08 6.81 -2.71
C GLU A 118 -7.27 7.47 -1.34
N MET A 119 -7.72 6.73 -0.33
CA MET A 119 -7.83 7.26 1.04
C MET A 119 -6.44 7.58 1.60
N THR A 120 -6.37 8.68 2.33
CA THR A 120 -5.25 8.97 3.21
C THR A 120 -5.20 7.99 4.38
N GLY A 121 -4.06 7.91 5.08
CA GLY A 121 -3.95 7.09 6.29
C GLY A 121 -4.99 7.45 7.34
N ASP A 122 -5.28 8.75 7.50
CA ASP A 122 -6.29 9.24 8.47
C ASP A 122 -7.69 8.81 8.09
N GLU A 123 -8.11 9.03 6.84
CA GLU A 123 -9.41 8.60 6.31
C GLU A 123 -9.58 7.06 6.41
N ALA A 124 -8.54 6.32 6.08
CA ALA A 124 -8.57 4.87 6.14
C ALA A 124 -8.63 4.34 7.58
N CYS A 125 -7.99 4.98 8.55
CA CYS A 125 -8.13 4.66 9.97
C CYS A 125 -9.58 4.77 10.42
N ASP A 126 -10.25 5.88 10.10
CA ASP A 126 -11.66 6.06 10.46
C ASP A 126 -12.57 5.06 9.72
N PHE A 127 -12.31 4.82 8.45
CA PHE A 127 -13.08 3.90 7.62
C PHE A 127 -13.02 2.45 8.10
N PHE A 128 -11.82 1.99 8.52
CA PHE A 128 -11.56 0.62 8.98
C PHE A 128 -11.53 0.46 10.49
N ARG A 129 -12.02 1.42 11.28
CA ARG A 129 -12.01 1.40 12.75
C ARG A 129 -12.52 0.09 13.34
N ASN A 130 -13.55 -0.51 12.73
CA ASN A 130 -14.17 -1.76 13.17
C ASN A 130 -13.52 -3.03 12.57
N VAL A 131 -12.38 -2.91 11.90
CA VAL A 131 -11.64 -4.04 11.31
C VAL A 131 -10.22 -4.05 11.88
N PRO A 132 -10.00 -4.66 13.07
CA PRO A 132 -8.74 -4.56 13.81
C PRO A 132 -7.50 -4.93 13.01
N GLN A 133 -7.58 -5.96 12.16
CA GLN A 133 -6.45 -6.43 11.33
C GLN A 133 -5.96 -5.37 10.33
N ILE A 134 -6.87 -4.53 9.84
CA ILE A 134 -6.54 -3.43 8.93
C ILE A 134 -6.18 -2.19 9.74
N TYR A 135 -7.02 -1.83 10.72
CA TYR A 135 -6.86 -0.65 11.55
C TYR A 135 -5.48 -0.60 12.23
N ASN A 136 -5.04 -1.69 12.86
CA ASN A 136 -3.76 -1.74 13.58
C ASN A 136 -2.56 -1.46 12.67
N LYS A 137 -2.62 -1.87 11.40
CA LYS A 137 -1.55 -1.60 10.43
C LYS A 137 -1.57 -0.16 9.91
N ILE A 138 -2.76 0.41 9.71
CA ILE A 138 -2.89 1.80 9.22
C ILE A 138 -2.57 2.79 10.35
N SER A 139 -2.95 2.50 11.59
CA SER A 139 -2.68 3.38 12.73
C SER A 139 -1.18 3.60 12.96
N THR A 140 -0.32 2.64 12.58
CA THR A 140 1.13 2.85 12.66
C THR A 140 1.62 3.91 11.65
N LEU A 141 0.95 4.08 10.49
CA LEU A 141 1.25 5.18 9.57
C LEU A 141 0.90 6.54 10.18
N GLN A 142 -0.22 6.64 10.90
CA GLN A 142 -0.55 7.87 11.63
C GLN A 142 0.49 8.16 12.74
N GLN A 143 0.87 7.17 13.52
CA GLN A 143 1.84 7.30 14.61
C GLN A 143 3.20 7.82 14.15
N VAL A 144 3.63 7.48 12.94
CA VAL A 144 4.86 8.02 12.35
C VAL A 144 4.65 9.34 11.60
N GLY A 145 3.46 9.95 11.69
CA GLY A 145 3.14 11.24 11.05
C GLY A 145 2.90 11.15 9.54
N LEU A 146 2.43 10.00 9.02
CA LEU A 146 2.10 9.78 7.61
C LEU A 146 0.60 9.66 7.36
N GLY A 147 -0.24 10.18 8.26
CA GLY A 147 -1.69 10.13 8.12
C GLY A 147 -2.21 10.82 6.84
N TYR A 148 -1.48 11.79 6.31
CA TYR A 148 -1.83 12.52 5.09
C TYR A 148 -1.48 11.77 3.78
N VAL A 149 -0.65 10.74 3.84
CA VAL A 149 -0.21 9.98 2.65
C VAL A 149 -1.32 9.02 2.22
N LYS A 150 -1.60 8.96 0.91
CA LYS A 150 -2.57 7.99 0.38
C LYS A 150 -2.03 6.57 0.45
N LEU A 151 -2.90 5.60 0.78
CA LEU A 151 -2.54 4.19 0.85
C LEU A 151 -1.96 3.66 -0.47
N GLY A 152 -2.52 4.07 -1.60
CA GLY A 152 -2.12 3.67 -2.95
C GLY A 152 -1.12 4.61 -3.62
N GLN A 153 -0.57 5.61 -2.90
CA GLN A 153 0.39 6.55 -3.48
C GLN A 153 1.62 5.82 -4.02
N PRO A 154 1.99 6.02 -5.30
CA PRO A 154 3.17 5.36 -5.87
C PRO A 154 4.44 5.67 -5.07
N ALA A 155 5.24 4.65 -4.80
CA ALA A 155 6.50 4.78 -4.04
C ALA A 155 7.47 5.80 -4.66
N THR A 156 7.41 5.95 -5.99
CA THR A 156 8.23 6.90 -6.75
C THR A 156 7.88 8.37 -6.50
N THR A 157 6.73 8.66 -5.90
CA THR A 157 6.28 10.01 -5.55
C THR A 157 6.52 10.36 -4.08
N LEU A 158 6.99 9.41 -3.28
CA LEU A 158 7.33 9.63 -1.88
C LEU A 158 8.71 10.28 -1.75
N SER A 159 8.84 11.24 -0.86
CA SER A 159 10.14 11.76 -0.43
C SER A 159 10.94 10.69 0.32
N GLY A 160 12.26 10.85 0.41
CA GLY A 160 13.11 9.92 1.17
C GLY A 160 12.68 9.80 2.65
N GLY A 161 12.27 10.90 3.27
CA GLY A 161 11.77 10.90 4.65
C GLY A 161 10.42 10.19 4.80
N GLU A 162 9.52 10.27 3.82
CA GLU A 162 8.27 9.52 3.81
C GLU A 162 8.55 8.02 3.63
N ALA A 163 9.42 7.65 2.69
CA ALA A 163 9.84 6.27 2.49
C ALA A 163 10.45 5.67 3.76
N GLN A 164 11.31 6.40 4.45
CA GLN A 164 11.90 6.00 5.73
C GLN A 164 10.82 5.76 6.80
N ARG A 165 9.85 6.67 6.92
CA ARG A 165 8.76 6.52 7.91
C ARG A 165 7.80 5.38 7.56
N VAL A 166 7.54 5.08 6.29
CA VAL A 166 6.78 3.88 5.89
C VAL A 166 7.49 2.61 6.32
N LYS A 167 8.82 2.55 6.16
CA LYS A 167 9.64 1.42 6.65
C LYS A 167 9.53 1.29 8.17
N LEU A 168 9.66 2.40 8.90
CA LEU A 168 9.51 2.43 10.35
C LEU A 168 8.12 1.95 10.79
N ALA A 169 7.04 2.46 10.18
CA ALA A 169 5.67 2.02 10.47
C ALA A 169 5.49 0.51 10.27
N THR A 170 6.11 -0.03 9.22
CA THR A 170 6.05 -1.47 8.93
C THR A 170 6.71 -2.29 10.03
N GLU A 171 7.87 -1.85 10.52
CA GLU A 171 8.54 -2.55 11.61
C GLU A 171 7.79 -2.40 12.94
N LEU A 172 7.26 -1.22 13.25
CA LEU A 172 6.46 -0.98 14.46
C LEU A 172 5.13 -1.76 14.47
N SER A 173 4.59 -2.10 13.30
CA SER A 173 3.38 -2.93 13.21
C SER A 173 3.60 -4.41 13.55
N LYS A 174 4.85 -4.86 13.60
CA LYS A 174 5.22 -6.22 14.00
C LYS A 174 5.24 -6.33 15.52
N ARG A 175 4.95 -7.52 16.05
CA ARG A 175 5.11 -7.76 17.50
C ARG A 175 6.60 -7.63 17.86
N GLY A 176 6.93 -6.64 18.66
CA GLY A 176 8.27 -6.45 19.19
C GLY A 176 8.53 -7.27 20.44
N THR A 177 9.78 -7.67 20.66
CA THR A 177 10.24 -8.30 21.92
C THR A 177 10.55 -7.27 23.00
N GLY A 178 10.46 -5.97 22.70
CA GLY A 178 10.89 -4.87 23.58
C GLY A 178 12.40 -4.62 23.58
N LYS A 179 13.19 -5.42 22.84
CA LYS A 179 14.66 -5.34 22.78
C LYS A 179 15.16 -5.07 21.35
N THR A 180 14.40 -4.30 20.57
CA THR A 180 14.76 -3.92 19.20
C THR A 180 15.17 -2.46 19.16
N VAL A 181 16.31 -2.16 18.53
CA VAL A 181 16.80 -0.80 18.24
C VAL A 181 16.56 -0.48 16.76
N TYR A 182 16.07 0.71 16.50
CA TYR A 182 15.84 1.25 15.16
C TYR A 182 16.79 2.40 14.90
#